data_5df4206db43aa29db218d3cb33dc6733
#
_entry.id   5df4206db43aa29db218d3cb33dc6733
#
_cell.length_a   1.000
_cell.length_b   1.000
_cell.length_c   1.000
_cell.angle_alpha   90.00
_cell.angle_beta   90.00
_cell.angle_gamma   90.00
#
_symmetry.space_group_name_H-M   'P 1'
#
loop_
_entity.id
_entity.type
_entity.pdbx_description
1 polymer ?
#
loop_
_entity_poly.entity_id
_entity_poly.type
_entity_poly.pdbx_seq_one_letter_code
_entity_poly.pdbx_strand_id
1 'polypeptide(L)'
;MQKILVANRGEIALRVMRSAREMGIKTVAVYSEADRNALHVRYADEAVFIGEAPSSQSYLVGDKIIAACKQTGAQGIHPGYGFLSENAAFARQVREAGLILIGPSPEAMEVMGNKLSAKAAALKYNIPMVPGTEEAITDVPEAKLRAVEVGFPILIKAAAGGGGKGMRIVETPEDFEEQMGLAVSEAISAFGDGAVFIERYVSSPRHIEIQVLGDTHGNIVHLFERDCSVQRRHQKVVEEAPSFVLTPEIREAMGKCAVDVARSVNYTGAGTVEFILDDKLDFFFLEMNTRLQVEHPVTELITGIDLVKEQIRVARGEALSFKQEDLKIQGHALELRVYAEDPANNFLPDIGTLQTYITPKGPGVRVDDGFEQGMEIPIYYDPMIAKLITYGKDRTEAIERMIRAIDEYIITGITTTLPFGRFVMGHEAFTSGNFDTHFVKNYFTPESLETGNETEALIAALVMEKLLAGKKVSVAETAVAAESNWVRNRK
;
A
#
# COMPACT_ATOMS: atom_id res chain seq x y z
N MET A 1 1.97 -16.46 23.82
CA MET A 1 2.19 -16.81 22.40
C MET A 1 3.69 -16.91 22.17
N GLN A 2 4.19 -18.11 21.89
CA GLN A 2 5.62 -18.44 21.76
C GLN A 2 6.02 -18.66 20.30
N LYS A 3 5.06 -18.99 19.45
CA LYS A 3 5.26 -19.27 18.03
C LYS A 3 4.05 -18.77 17.22
N ILE A 4 4.30 -18.10 16.11
CA ILE A 4 3.27 -17.65 15.17
C ILE A 4 3.55 -18.18 13.77
N LEU A 5 2.49 -18.44 13.00
CA LEU A 5 2.55 -18.69 11.58
C LEU A 5 2.25 -17.38 10.83
N VAL A 6 3.06 -17.05 9.83
CA VAL A 6 2.84 -15.90 8.95
C VAL A 6 2.18 -16.40 7.66
N ALA A 7 0.89 -16.10 7.51
CA ALA A 7 0.07 -16.55 6.39
C ALA A 7 0.18 -15.57 5.21
N ASN A 8 1.40 -15.27 4.83
CA ASN A 8 1.72 -14.34 3.73
C ASN A 8 3.09 -14.64 3.14
N ARG A 9 3.52 -13.86 2.15
CA ARG A 9 4.77 -14.00 1.42
C ARG A 9 5.49 -12.64 1.22
N GLY A 10 6.66 -12.68 0.60
CA GLY A 10 7.39 -11.49 0.19
C GLY A 10 7.83 -10.61 1.36
N GLU A 11 7.82 -9.30 1.13
CA GLU A 11 8.35 -8.33 2.09
C GLU A 11 7.54 -8.31 3.39
N ILE A 12 6.20 -8.41 3.31
CA ILE A 12 5.37 -8.35 4.53
C ILE A 12 5.58 -9.56 5.43
N ALA A 13 5.81 -10.75 4.87
CA ALA A 13 6.14 -11.92 5.68
C ALA A 13 7.45 -11.70 6.43
N LEU A 14 8.49 -11.20 5.76
CA LEU A 14 9.76 -10.83 6.40
C LEU A 14 9.59 -9.75 7.46
N ARG A 15 8.80 -8.70 7.14
CA ARG A 15 8.50 -7.60 8.07
C ARG A 15 7.90 -8.11 9.38
N VAL A 16 6.90 -8.99 9.27
CA VAL A 16 6.25 -9.61 10.44
C VAL A 16 7.23 -10.50 11.21
N MET A 17 8.00 -11.33 10.52
CA MET A 17 8.96 -12.24 11.15
C MET A 17 10.09 -11.51 11.87
N ARG A 18 10.55 -10.37 11.34
CA ARG A 18 11.55 -9.52 12.00
C ARG A 18 11.05 -9.02 13.34
N SER A 19 9.84 -8.45 13.40
CA SER A 19 9.22 -8.01 14.66
C SER A 19 8.97 -9.16 15.64
N ALA A 20 8.47 -10.29 15.15
CA ALA A 20 8.25 -11.47 16.00
C ALA A 20 9.56 -11.97 16.63
N ARG A 21 10.65 -12.02 15.83
CA ARG A 21 11.98 -12.42 16.33
C ARG A 21 12.52 -11.49 17.40
N GLU A 22 12.35 -10.18 17.22
CA GLU A 22 12.72 -9.17 18.23
C GLU A 22 11.90 -9.30 19.53
N MET A 23 10.69 -9.84 19.45
CA MET A 23 9.84 -10.18 20.61
C MET A 23 10.16 -11.56 21.20
N GLY A 24 11.16 -12.29 20.71
CA GLY A 24 11.49 -13.65 21.14
C GLY A 24 10.47 -14.70 20.71
N ILE A 25 9.68 -14.43 19.67
CA ILE A 25 8.65 -15.33 19.15
C ILE A 25 9.20 -16.10 17.94
N LYS A 26 9.06 -17.41 17.94
CA LYS A 26 9.40 -18.24 16.79
C LYS A 26 8.40 -18.06 15.66
N THR A 27 8.88 -18.22 14.44
CA THR A 27 8.10 -17.98 13.23
C THR A 27 8.02 -19.19 12.33
N VAL A 28 6.84 -19.40 11.75
CA VAL A 28 6.59 -20.41 10.72
C VAL A 28 6.22 -19.70 9.43
N ALA A 29 6.98 -19.93 8.37
CA ALA A 29 6.60 -19.52 7.02
C ALA A 29 5.67 -20.57 6.39
N VAL A 30 4.76 -20.10 5.54
CA VAL A 30 4.09 -20.95 4.55
C VAL A 30 4.57 -20.55 3.17
N TYR A 31 4.65 -21.52 2.25
CA TYR A 31 5.12 -21.24 0.90
C TYR A 31 4.48 -22.12 -0.16
N SER A 32 4.23 -21.52 -1.32
CA SER A 32 3.83 -22.23 -2.54
C SER A 32 5.06 -22.78 -3.27
N GLU A 33 4.83 -23.52 -4.33
CA GLU A 33 5.92 -24.02 -5.17
C GLU A 33 6.82 -22.90 -5.71
N ALA A 34 6.26 -21.79 -6.16
CA ALA A 34 6.99 -20.64 -6.68
C ALA A 34 7.87 -19.96 -5.62
N ASP A 35 7.50 -20.04 -4.35
CA ASP A 35 8.20 -19.38 -3.25
C ASP A 35 9.17 -20.27 -2.48
N ARG A 36 9.44 -21.51 -2.96
CA ARG A 36 10.29 -22.49 -2.26
C ARG A 36 11.62 -21.92 -1.77
N ASN A 37 12.23 -21.03 -2.55
CA ASN A 37 13.52 -20.41 -2.26
C ASN A 37 13.39 -18.94 -1.80
N ALA A 38 12.18 -18.46 -1.54
CA ALA A 38 11.95 -17.07 -1.16
C ALA A 38 12.61 -16.70 0.18
N LEU A 39 12.94 -15.42 0.35
CA LEU A 39 13.63 -14.92 1.54
C LEU A 39 12.89 -15.22 2.84
N HIS A 40 11.56 -15.07 2.86
CA HIS A 40 10.75 -15.32 4.05
C HIS A 40 10.78 -16.80 4.49
N VAL A 41 10.91 -17.73 3.53
CA VAL A 41 11.04 -19.18 3.81
C VAL A 41 12.37 -19.48 4.47
N ARG A 42 13.45 -18.87 3.99
CA ARG A 42 14.81 -19.04 4.55
C ARG A 42 15.01 -18.32 5.89
N TYR A 43 14.24 -17.25 6.13
CA TYR A 43 14.34 -16.44 7.35
C TYR A 43 13.59 -17.05 8.54
N ALA A 44 12.48 -17.72 8.31
CA ALA A 44 11.65 -18.33 9.34
C ALA A 44 12.38 -19.44 10.11
N ASP A 45 11.95 -19.72 11.35
CA ASP A 45 12.48 -20.84 12.12
C ASP A 45 12.00 -22.20 11.55
N GLU A 46 10.79 -22.24 10.99
CA GLU A 46 10.18 -23.39 10.33
C GLU A 46 9.45 -22.95 9.06
N ALA A 47 9.30 -23.85 8.10
CA ALA A 47 8.55 -23.57 6.87
C ALA A 47 7.70 -24.76 6.44
N VAL A 48 6.48 -24.50 5.95
CA VAL A 48 5.53 -25.52 5.52
C VAL A 48 5.09 -25.26 4.08
N PHE A 49 5.23 -26.27 3.24
CA PHE A 49 4.72 -26.22 1.86
C PHE A 49 3.19 -26.34 1.86
N ILE A 50 2.51 -25.42 1.15
CA ILE A 50 1.05 -25.32 1.14
C ILE A 50 0.42 -25.54 -0.24
N GLY A 51 1.20 -25.77 -1.30
CA GLY A 51 0.64 -26.15 -2.60
C GLY A 51 1.27 -25.43 -3.79
N GLU A 52 0.57 -25.54 -4.91
CA GLU A 52 1.00 -25.03 -6.21
C GLU A 52 1.21 -23.51 -6.24
N ALA A 53 1.88 -23.03 -7.30
CA ALA A 53 2.21 -21.63 -7.46
C ALA A 53 1.00 -20.65 -7.43
N PRO A 54 -0.15 -20.94 -8.09
CA PRO A 54 -1.30 -20.04 -8.01
C PRO A 54 -1.81 -19.87 -6.58
N SER A 55 -2.11 -18.63 -6.18
CA SER A 55 -2.59 -18.30 -4.83
C SER A 55 -3.88 -19.03 -4.44
N SER A 56 -4.77 -19.29 -5.43
CA SER A 56 -6.01 -20.05 -5.24
C SER A 56 -5.77 -21.52 -4.84
N GLN A 57 -4.57 -22.05 -5.06
CA GLN A 57 -4.18 -23.41 -4.71
C GLN A 57 -3.24 -23.48 -3.50
N SER A 58 -2.87 -22.32 -2.96
CA SER A 58 -1.91 -22.19 -1.85
C SER A 58 -2.37 -21.16 -0.81
N TYR A 59 -1.96 -19.90 -0.92
CA TYR A 59 -2.16 -18.84 0.08
C TYR A 59 -3.62 -18.49 0.36
N LEU A 60 -4.55 -18.76 -0.56
CA LEU A 60 -6.00 -18.54 -0.38
C LEU A 60 -6.74 -19.75 0.16
N VAL A 61 -6.04 -20.86 0.46
CA VAL A 61 -6.64 -22.08 0.99
C VAL A 61 -6.51 -22.09 2.52
N GLY A 62 -7.51 -21.55 3.23
CA GLY A 62 -7.50 -21.41 4.70
C GLY A 62 -7.24 -22.69 5.45
N ASP A 63 -7.82 -23.83 5.01
CA ASP A 63 -7.61 -25.13 5.64
C ASP A 63 -6.15 -25.56 5.65
N LYS A 64 -5.39 -25.28 4.59
CA LYS A 64 -3.96 -25.60 4.53
C LYS A 64 -3.15 -24.74 5.51
N ILE A 65 -3.51 -23.47 5.66
CA ILE A 65 -2.89 -22.54 6.62
C ILE A 65 -3.13 -23.02 8.05
N ILE A 66 -4.39 -23.38 8.38
CA ILE A 66 -4.77 -23.87 9.72
C ILE A 66 -4.07 -25.21 10.00
N ALA A 67 -4.01 -26.12 9.02
CA ALA A 67 -3.31 -27.39 9.15
C ALA A 67 -1.81 -27.19 9.41
N ALA A 68 -1.15 -26.29 8.68
CA ALA A 68 0.26 -25.93 8.89
C ALA A 68 0.50 -25.34 10.28
N CYS A 69 -0.43 -24.49 10.78
CA CYS A 69 -0.36 -23.91 12.12
C CYS A 69 -0.43 -25.00 13.19
N LYS A 70 -1.36 -25.95 13.07
CA LYS A 70 -1.50 -27.10 13.99
C LYS A 70 -0.30 -28.05 13.93
N GLN A 71 0.18 -28.35 12.72
CA GLN A 71 1.34 -29.23 12.50
C GLN A 71 2.60 -28.73 13.20
N THR A 72 2.84 -27.42 13.18
CA THR A 72 4.02 -26.79 13.75
C THR A 72 3.85 -26.39 15.22
N GLY A 73 2.64 -26.48 15.76
CA GLY A 73 2.32 -26.04 17.12
C GLY A 73 2.37 -24.51 17.27
N ALA A 74 2.20 -23.75 16.18
CA ALA A 74 2.04 -22.32 16.26
C ALA A 74 0.68 -21.97 16.91
N GLN A 75 0.65 -20.92 17.71
CA GLN A 75 -0.51 -20.54 18.53
C GLN A 75 -1.33 -19.42 17.90
N GLY A 76 -0.72 -18.66 16.99
CA GLY A 76 -1.36 -17.55 16.28
C GLY A 76 -0.98 -17.53 14.82
N ILE A 77 -1.83 -16.88 14.03
CA ILE A 77 -1.67 -16.67 12.59
C ILE A 77 -1.67 -15.17 12.34
N HIS A 78 -0.58 -14.65 11.75
CA HIS A 78 -0.50 -13.27 11.26
C HIS A 78 -0.76 -13.28 9.76
N PRO A 79 -1.87 -12.67 9.29
CA PRO A 79 -2.25 -12.73 7.88
C PRO A 79 -1.50 -11.70 6.99
N GLY A 80 -0.79 -10.73 7.59
CA GLY A 80 -0.22 -9.60 6.86
C GLY A 80 -1.29 -8.72 6.24
N TYR A 81 -1.17 -8.45 4.94
CA TYR A 81 -2.18 -7.78 4.11
C TYR A 81 -2.42 -8.56 2.81
N GLY A 82 -3.54 -8.32 2.13
CA GLY A 82 -3.95 -9.14 0.97
C GLY A 82 -4.35 -10.56 1.37
N PHE A 83 -4.44 -11.47 0.41
CA PHE A 83 -4.84 -12.87 0.61
C PHE A 83 -6.04 -13.03 1.57
N LEU A 84 -5.82 -13.64 2.74
CA LEU A 84 -6.87 -13.95 3.71
C LEU A 84 -7.00 -12.90 4.83
N SER A 85 -6.29 -11.78 4.77
CA SER A 85 -6.22 -10.80 5.87
C SER A 85 -7.55 -10.12 6.21
N GLU A 86 -8.47 -10.02 5.26
CA GLU A 86 -9.81 -9.45 5.43
C GLU A 86 -10.93 -10.48 5.21
N ASN A 87 -10.59 -11.77 5.30
CA ASN A 87 -11.54 -12.85 5.08
C ASN A 87 -12.20 -13.27 6.40
N ALA A 88 -13.43 -12.82 6.65
CA ALA A 88 -14.18 -13.12 7.86
C ALA A 88 -14.46 -14.62 8.06
N ALA A 89 -14.67 -15.37 6.99
CA ALA A 89 -14.86 -16.82 7.06
C ALA A 89 -13.60 -17.53 7.54
N PHE A 90 -12.44 -17.15 7.00
CA PHE A 90 -11.15 -17.66 7.49
C PHE A 90 -10.90 -17.28 8.96
N ALA A 91 -11.21 -16.05 9.35
CA ALA A 91 -11.07 -15.60 10.74
C ALA A 91 -11.93 -16.46 11.70
N ARG A 92 -13.16 -16.86 11.30
CA ARG A 92 -14.00 -17.81 12.07
C ARG A 92 -13.37 -19.19 12.14
N GLN A 93 -12.90 -19.72 11.02
CA GLN A 93 -12.25 -21.03 11.00
C GLN A 93 -11.03 -21.08 11.92
N VAL A 94 -10.22 -20.00 11.95
CA VAL A 94 -9.07 -19.88 12.87
C VAL A 94 -9.53 -19.91 14.33
N ARG A 95 -10.58 -19.15 14.67
CA ARG A 95 -11.17 -19.12 16.02
C ARG A 95 -11.75 -20.50 16.43
N GLU A 96 -12.49 -21.13 15.54
CA GLU A 96 -13.07 -22.48 15.75
C GLU A 96 -11.99 -23.57 15.90
N ALA A 97 -10.85 -23.38 15.25
CA ALA A 97 -9.68 -24.25 15.39
C ALA A 97 -8.93 -24.09 16.73
N GLY A 98 -9.36 -23.12 17.60
CA GLY A 98 -8.70 -22.80 18.86
C GLY A 98 -7.40 -22.02 18.68
N LEU A 99 -7.22 -21.35 17.53
CA LEU A 99 -6.05 -20.55 17.21
C LEU A 99 -6.37 -19.06 17.31
N ILE A 100 -5.34 -18.23 17.42
CA ILE A 100 -5.46 -16.77 17.51
C ILE A 100 -5.18 -16.19 16.13
N LEU A 101 -6.15 -15.45 15.54
CA LEU A 101 -5.86 -14.57 14.41
C LEU A 101 -5.27 -13.26 14.95
N ILE A 102 -4.11 -12.84 14.43
CA ILE A 102 -3.50 -11.55 14.76
C ILE A 102 -4.11 -10.50 13.83
N GLY A 103 -5.25 -9.96 14.26
CA GLY A 103 -6.10 -9.06 13.51
C GLY A 103 -7.45 -8.85 14.19
N PRO A 104 -8.40 -8.19 13.51
CA PRO A 104 -9.72 -7.92 14.07
C PRO A 104 -10.61 -9.16 14.13
N SER A 105 -11.76 -9.00 14.78
CA SER A 105 -12.77 -10.06 14.85
C SER A 105 -13.42 -10.31 13.48
N PRO A 106 -13.94 -11.53 13.22
CA PRO A 106 -14.71 -11.81 12.01
C PRO A 106 -15.92 -10.87 11.84
N GLU A 107 -16.55 -10.51 12.95
CA GLU A 107 -17.71 -9.63 12.97
C GLU A 107 -17.36 -8.21 12.50
N ALA A 108 -16.21 -7.67 12.93
CA ALA A 108 -15.72 -6.37 12.46
C ALA A 108 -15.36 -6.41 10.97
N MET A 109 -14.72 -7.49 10.50
CA MET A 109 -14.42 -7.70 9.08
C MET A 109 -15.68 -7.73 8.22
N GLU A 110 -16.75 -8.40 8.67
CA GLU A 110 -18.01 -8.48 7.92
C GLU A 110 -18.72 -7.14 7.81
N VAL A 111 -18.81 -6.40 8.93
CA VAL A 111 -19.48 -5.11 8.92
C VAL A 111 -18.72 -4.12 8.04
N MET A 112 -17.40 -4.03 8.19
CA MET A 112 -16.60 -3.06 7.44
C MET A 112 -16.30 -3.48 6.00
N GLY A 113 -16.27 -4.78 5.71
CA GLY A 113 -16.13 -5.31 4.36
C GLY A 113 -17.38 -5.16 3.48
N ASN A 114 -18.54 -4.86 4.08
CA ASN A 114 -19.77 -4.57 3.35
C ASN A 114 -20.02 -3.07 3.31
N LYS A 115 -20.03 -2.46 2.12
CA LYS A 115 -20.16 -1.00 1.95
C LYS A 115 -21.40 -0.41 2.62
N LEU A 116 -22.54 -1.10 2.52
CA LEU A 116 -23.80 -0.63 3.15
C LEU A 116 -23.72 -0.69 4.66
N SER A 117 -23.23 -1.80 5.19
CA SER A 117 -23.08 -1.97 6.65
C SER A 117 -22.05 -0.99 7.23
N ALA A 118 -20.93 -0.76 6.52
CA ALA A 118 -19.93 0.21 6.93
C ALA A 118 -20.48 1.64 6.92
N LYS A 119 -21.21 2.05 5.87
CA LYS A 119 -21.89 3.34 5.83
C LYS A 119 -22.91 3.48 6.97
N ALA A 120 -23.75 2.46 7.20
CA ALA A 120 -24.73 2.47 8.29
C ALA A 120 -24.07 2.56 9.68
N ALA A 121 -22.92 1.90 9.87
CA ALA A 121 -22.15 1.99 11.10
C ALA A 121 -21.55 3.40 11.28
N ALA A 122 -21.01 4.00 10.23
CA ALA A 122 -20.44 5.35 10.25
C ALA A 122 -21.53 6.43 10.53
N LEU A 123 -22.69 6.33 9.89
CA LEU A 123 -23.80 7.28 10.09
C LEU A 123 -24.27 7.36 11.54
N LYS A 124 -24.24 6.25 12.31
CA LYS A 124 -24.61 6.25 13.73
C LYS A 124 -23.71 7.17 14.59
N TYR A 125 -22.53 7.48 14.12
CA TYR A 125 -21.56 8.35 14.79
C TYR A 125 -21.45 9.72 14.13
N ASN A 126 -22.39 10.07 13.22
CA ASN A 126 -22.39 11.32 12.46
C ASN A 126 -21.08 11.55 11.65
N ILE A 127 -20.48 10.48 11.14
CA ILE A 127 -19.28 10.57 10.30
C ILE A 127 -19.68 11.21 8.96
N PRO A 128 -18.94 12.22 8.47
CA PRO A 128 -19.25 12.86 7.20
C PRO A 128 -19.18 11.86 6.05
N MET A 129 -20.24 11.85 5.25
CA MET A 129 -20.34 11.02 4.04
C MET A 129 -20.38 11.92 2.81
N VAL A 130 -19.85 11.42 1.68
CA VAL A 130 -20.08 12.12 0.40
C VAL A 130 -21.60 12.28 0.20
N PRO A 131 -22.10 13.51 -0.02
CA PRO A 131 -23.52 13.72 -0.28
C PRO A 131 -24.00 12.85 -1.43
N GLY A 132 -25.11 12.14 -1.25
CA GLY A 132 -25.58 11.19 -2.26
C GLY A 132 -26.79 10.40 -1.77
N THR A 133 -27.12 9.33 -2.49
CA THR A 133 -28.26 8.47 -2.16
C THR A 133 -27.90 7.50 -1.05
N GLU A 134 -28.79 7.32 -0.09
CA GLU A 134 -28.62 6.36 1.02
C GLU A 134 -28.89 4.93 0.56
N GLU A 135 -29.82 4.78 -0.42
CA GLU A 135 -30.22 3.49 -0.98
C GLU A 135 -29.80 3.38 -2.44
N ALA A 136 -29.61 2.15 -2.89
CA ALA A 136 -29.32 1.86 -4.28
C ALA A 136 -30.62 2.02 -5.12
N ILE A 137 -30.51 2.66 -6.28
CA ILE A 137 -31.62 2.99 -7.14
C ILE A 137 -31.50 2.18 -8.43
N THR A 138 -32.65 1.65 -8.92
CA THR A 138 -32.76 0.97 -10.20
C THR A 138 -33.64 1.74 -11.20
N ASP A 139 -34.51 2.61 -10.70
CA ASP A 139 -35.42 3.41 -11.50
C ASP A 139 -34.75 4.68 -12.03
N VAL A 140 -34.68 4.86 -13.34
CA VAL A 140 -33.96 5.98 -13.97
C VAL A 140 -34.60 7.35 -13.67
N PRO A 141 -35.94 7.53 -13.77
CA PRO A 141 -36.62 8.76 -13.39
C PRO A 141 -36.34 9.18 -11.94
N GLU A 142 -36.44 8.25 -10.99
CA GLU A 142 -36.13 8.52 -9.58
C GLU A 142 -34.66 8.90 -9.41
N ALA A 143 -33.76 8.15 -10.03
CA ALA A 143 -32.32 8.42 -10.00
C ALA A 143 -32.00 9.84 -10.50
N LYS A 144 -32.66 10.30 -11.58
CA LYS A 144 -32.49 11.66 -12.12
C LYS A 144 -32.91 12.74 -11.14
N LEU A 145 -34.03 12.55 -10.44
CA LEU A 145 -34.48 13.47 -9.39
C LEU A 145 -33.46 13.57 -8.26
N ARG A 146 -32.98 12.42 -7.78
CA ARG A 146 -31.94 12.38 -6.74
C ARG A 146 -30.62 13.01 -7.19
N ALA A 147 -30.23 12.80 -8.45
CA ALA A 147 -29.03 13.43 -9.02
C ALA A 147 -29.11 14.96 -9.00
N VAL A 148 -30.28 15.53 -9.31
CA VAL A 148 -30.51 16.98 -9.23
C VAL A 148 -30.45 17.48 -7.78
N GLU A 149 -30.99 16.74 -6.83
CA GLU A 149 -30.93 17.08 -5.40
C GLU A 149 -29.49 17.06 -4.86
N VAL A 150 -28.67 16.08 -5.30
CA VAL A 150 -27.25 15.96 -4.92
C VAL A 150 -26.41 17.10 -5.51
N GLY A 151 -26.77 17.55 -6.73
CA GLY A 151 -26.09 18.60 -7.48
C GLY A 151 -24.91 18.09 -8.32
N PHE A 152 -24.90 18.51 -9.60
CA PHE A 152 -23.84 18.13 -10.56
C PHE A 152 -22.54 18.92 -10.33
N PRO A 153 -21.38 18.33 -10.67
CA PRO A 153 -21.19 16.99 -11.22
C PRO A 153 -21.42 15.88 -10.20
N ILE A 154 -21.91 14.72 -10.67
CA ILE A 154 -22.17 13.54 -9.87
C ILE A 154 -21.37 12.33 -10.34
N LEU A 155 -21.27 11.34 -9.46
CA LEU A 155 -20.69 10.04 -9.72
C LEU A 155 -21.76 8.96 -9.55
N ILE A 156 -22.05 8.20 -10.60
CA ILE A 156 -22.87 7.00 -10.55
C ILE A 156 -21.94 5.81 -10.22
N LYS A 157 -22.31 4.98 -9.25
CA LYS A 157 -21.54 3.81 -8.82
C LYS A 157 -22.42 2.57 -8.76
N ALA A 158 -21.99 1.46 -9.34
CA ALA A 158 -22.67 0.17 -9.16
C ALA A 158 -22.70 -0.24 -7.68
N ALA A 159 -23.87 -0.66 -7.19
CA ALA A 159 -24.06 -1.08 -5.80
C ALA A 159 -23.24 -2.33 -5.44
N ALA A 160 -23.19 -3.31 -6.36
CA ALA A 160 -22.40 -4.52 -6.22
C ALA A 160 -20.93 -4.34 -6.67
N GLY A 161 -20.52 -3.13 -7.09
CA GLY A 161 -19.25 -2.85 -7.75
C GLY A 161 -18.09 -2.61 -6.80
N GLY A 162 -16.88 -2.84 -7.32
CA GLY A 162 -15.61 -2.53 -6.68
C GLY A 162 -14.51 -2.30 -7.73
N GLY A 163 -13.39 -1.67 -7.32
CA GLY A 163 -12.23 -1.47 -8.20
C GLY A 163 -12.46 -0.55 -9.40
N GLY A 164 -13.42 0.40 -9.30
CA GLY A 164 -13.70 1.38 -10.35
C GLY A 164 -14.60 0.91 -11.49
N LYS A 165 -15.04 -0.35 -11.52
CA LYS A 165 -16.01 -0.85 -12.52
C LYS A 165 -17.43 -0.39 -12.19
N GLY A 166 -18.19 -0.02 -13.21
CA GLY A 166 -19.55 0.51 -13.05
C GLY A 166 -19.58 1.90 -12.42
N MET A 167 -18.53 2.70 -12.63
CA MET A 167 -18.43 4.10 -12.20
C MET A 167 -18.50 5.04 -13.40
N ARG A 168 -19.39 6.06 -13.35
CA ARG A 168 -19.57 7.06 -14.40
C ARG A 168 -19.69 8.45 -13.80
N ILE A 169 -18.87 9.37 -14.29
CA ILE A 169 -18.99 10.80 -13.97
C ILE A 169 -20.03 11.40 -14.90
N VAL A 170 -20.95 12.18 -14.35
CA VAL A 170 -21.96 12.91 -15.11
C VAL A 170 -21.82 14.38 -14.77
N GLU A 171 -21.43 15.16 -15.77
CA GLU A 171 -21.13 16.59 -15.61
C GLU A 171 -22.42 17.43 -15.59
N THR A 172 -23.41 17.05 -16.39
CA THR A 172 -24.64 17.82 -16.57
C THR A 172 -25.91 16.96 -16.45
N PRO A 173 -27.06 17.55 -16.13
CA PRO A 173 -28.33 16.82 -16.07
C PRO A 173 -28.77 16.21 -17.41
N GLU A 174 -28.32 16.81 -18.52
CA GLU A 174 -28.65 16.38 -19.88
C GLU A 174 -28.01 15.03 -20.21
N ASP A 175 -26.80 14.79 -19.73
CA ASP A 175 -26.04 13.56 -19.98
C ASP A 175 -26.48 12.39 -19.08
N PHE A 176 -27.33 12.67 -18.07
CA PHE A 176 -27.60 11.72 -16.99
C PHE A 176 -28.17 10.40 -17.47
N GLU A 177 -29.20 10.42 -18.34
CA GLU A 177 -29.93 9.20 -18.77
C GLU A 177 -29.02 8.27 -19.56
N GLU A 178 -28.19 8.83 -20.45
CA GLU A 178 -27.22 8.05 -21.23
C GLU A 178 -26.19 7.40 -20.32
N GLN A 179 -25.55 8.17 -19.45
CA GLN A 179 -24.51 7.69 -18.54
C GLN A 179 -25.06 6.70 -17.51
N MET A 180 -26.27 6.90 -17.03
CA MET A 180 -26.98 5.96 -16.15
C MET A 180 -27.22 4.63 -16.85
N GLY A 181 -27.71 4.66 -18.10
CA GLY A 181 -27.94 3.45 -18.89
C GLY A 181 -26.65 2.64 -19.12
N LEU A 182 -25.54 3.33 -19.39
CA LEU A 182 -24.23 2.69 -19.55
C LEU A 182 -23.73 2.10 -18.24
N ALA A 183 -23.89 2.81 -17.10
CA ALA A 183 -23.45 2.33 -15.79
C ALA A 183 -24.23 1.08 -15.35
N VAL A 184 -25.56 1.09 -15.53
CA VAL A 184 -26.44 -0.05 -15.24
C VAL A 184 -26.10 -1.27 -16.10
N SER A 185 -25.90 -1.07 -17.41
CA SER A 185 -25.52 -2.15 -18.33
C SER A 185 -24.17 -2.79 -17.96
N GLU A 186 -23.20 -1.96 -17.62
CA GLU A 186 -21.89 -2.43 -17.15
C GLU A 186 -22.00 -3.18 -15.81
N ALA A 187 -22.80 -2.66 -14.87
CA ALA A 187 -23.06 -3.30 -13.58
C ALA A 187 -23.71 -4.68 -13.72
N ILE A 188 -24.75 -4.79 -14.55
CA ILE A 188 -25.41 -6.07 -14.84
C ILE A 188 -24.42 -7.06 -15.46
N SER A 189 -23.63 -6.61 -16.44
CA SER A 189 -22.64 -7.47 -17.12
C SER A 189 -21.55 -7.98 -16.20
N ALA A 190 -21.07 -7.11 -15.30
CA ALA A 190 -19.92 -7.41 -14.43
C ALA A 190 -20.33 -8.13 -13.13
N PHE A 191 -21.51 -7.80 -12.58
CA PHE A 191 -21.90 -8.20 -11.22
C PHE A 191 -23.30 -8.88 -11.17
N GLY A 192 -24.07 -8.88 -12.26
CA GLY A 192 -25.41 -9.44 -12.29
C GLY A 192 -26.49 -8.56 -11.63
N ASP A 193 -26.15 -7.37 -11.17
CA ASP A 193 -27.05 -6.42 -10.50
C ASP A 193 -26.87 -5.03 -11.10
N GLY A 194 -27.99 -4.39 -11.50
CA GLY A 194 -28.02 -3.06 -12.10
C GLY A 194 -28.28 -1.92 -11.11
N ALA A 195 -28.37 -2.20 -9.82
CA ALA A 195 -28.58 -1.18 -8.81
C ALA A 195 -27.35 -0.24 -8.69
N VAL A 196 -27.61 1.07 -8.58
CA VAL A 196 -26.55 2.08 -8.51
C VAL A 196 -26.77 3.07 -7.36
N PHE A 197 -25.68 3.63 -6.87
CA PHE A 197 -25.68 4.82 -6.01
C PHE A 197 -25.32 6.06 -6.82
N ILE A 198 -25.84 7.21 -6.40
CA ILE A 198 -25.47 8.52 -6.91
C ILE A 198 -24.82 9.29 -5.80
N GLU A 199 -23.61 9.80 -6.04
CA GLU A 199 -22.85 10.60 -5.08
C GLU A 199 -22.37 11.90 -5.75
N ARG A 200 -22.14 12.95 -4.97
CA ARG A 200 -21.47 14.15 -5.45
C ARG A 200 -20.08 13.78 -5.96
N TYR A 201 -19.72 14.25 -7.13
CA TYR A 201 -18.38 14.06 -7.65
C TYR A 201 -17.43 15.07 -7.00
N VAL A 202 -16.35 14.55 -6.42
CA VAL A 202 -15.25 15.37 -5.89
C VAL A 202 -14.21 15.53 -7.01
N SER A 203 -14.06 16.73 -7.55
CA SER A 203 -13.28 16.97 -8.76
C SER A 203 -11.77 16.87 -8.58
N SER A 204 -11.26 17.24 -7.42
CA SER A 204 -9.82 17.21 -7.07
C SER A 204 -9.62 16.49 -5.74
N PRO A 205 -9.91 15.18 -5.68
CA PRO A 205 -9.92 14.47 -4.41
C PRO A 205 -8.48 14.18 -3.95
N ARG A 206 -8.24 14.36 -2.64
CA ARG A 206 -7.10 13.72 -1.98
C ARG A 206 -7.56 12.47 -1.28
N HIS A 207 -6.70 11.47 -1.30
CA HIS A 207 -6.90 10.24 -0.56
C HIS A 207 -6.12 10.33 0.74
N ILE A 208 -6.82 10.64 1.81
CA ILE A 208 -6.26 10.73 3.16
C ILE A 208 -6.79 9.58 3.99
N GLU A 209 -5.93 8.95 4.74
CA GLU A 209 -6.30 7.82 5.56
C GLU A 209 -5.75 7.94 6.98
N ILE A 210 -6.50 7.46 7.96
CA ILE A 210 -6.13 7.50 9.36
C ILE A 210 -5.81 6.10 9.85
N GLN A 211 -4.60 5.90 10.36
CA GLN A 211 -4.23 4.67 11.05
C GLN A 211 -4.91 4.59 12.40
N VAL A 212 -5.66 3.52 12.66
CA VAL A 212 -6.21 3.22 13.98
C VAL A 212 -5.56 1.98 14.58
N LEU A 213 -5.55 1.93 15.92
CA LEU A 213 -5.10 0.78 16.68
C LEU A 213 -6.01 0.60 17.87
N GLY A 214 -6.60 -0.59 18.01
CA GLY A 214 -7.50 -0.93 19.11
C GLY A 214 -7.01 -2.17 19.86
N ASP A 215 -7.24 -2.19 21.18
CA ASP A 215 -7.01 -3.37 22.02
C ASP A 215 -8.31 -4.10 22.40
N THR A 216 -8.17 -5.22 23.10
CA THR A 216 -9.32 -6.01 23.59
C THR A 216 -9.96 -5.45 24.87
N HIS A 217 -9.43 -4.36 25.41
CA HIS A 217 -9.92 -3.68 26.63
C HIS A 217 -10.78 -2.44 26.32
N GLY A 218 -10.99 -2.14 25.03
CA GLY A 218 -11.80 -1.01 24.56
C GLY A 218 -11.00 0.28 24.36
N ASN A 219 -9.67 0.26 24.51
CA ASN A 219 -8.84 1.39 24.15
C ASN A 219 -8.65 1.41 22.64
N ILE A 220 -8.95 2.55 22.01
CA ILE A 220 -8.74 2.78 20.59
C ILE A 220 -8.10 4.15 20.42
N VAL A 221 -7.00 4.20 19.67
CA VAL A 221 -6.27 5.43 19.33
C VAL A 221 -6.10 5.55 17.82
N HIS A 222 -5.87 6.77 17.34
CA HIS A 222 -5.37 6.99 15.99
C HIS A 222 -3.89 7.38 16.02
N LEU A 223 -3.15 6.92 15.01
CA LEU A 223 -1.73 7.20 14.82
C LEU A 223 -1.49 8.16 13.66
N PHE A 224 -2.34 9.17 13.57
CA PHE A 224 -2.34 10.21 12.55
C PHE A 224 -2.64 9.70 11.14
N GLU A 225 -2.49 10.61 10.18
CA GLU A 225 -2.84 10.37 8.80
C GLU A 225 -1.65 10.00 7.92
N ARG A 226 -2.02 9.42 6.77
CA ARG A 226 -1.18 9.29 5.58
C ARG A 226 -1.89 9.94 4.40
N ASP A 227 -1.13 10.59 3.52
CA ASP A 227 -1.60 11.05 2.22
C ASP A 227 -1.16 10.04 1.15
N CYS A 228 -2.14 9.42 0.51
CA CYS A 228 -1.97 8.38 -0.49
C CYS A 228 -2.52 8.81 -1.86
N SER A 229 -2.45 10.12 -2.16
CA SER A 229 -3.07 10.68 -3.36
C SER A 229 -2.30 10.38 -4.65
N VAL A 230 -0.98 10.09 -4.58
CA VAL A 230 -0.24 9.69 -5.78
C VAL A 230 -0.55 8.24 -6.13
N GLN A 231 -1.49 8.07 -7.06
CA GLN A 231 -2.05 6.77 -7.44
C GLN A 231 -2.01 6.57 -8.94
N ARG A 232 -1.91 5.32 -9.36
CA ARG A 232 -2.08 4.89 -10.73
C ARG A 232 -3.25 3.90 -10.81
N ARG A 233 -4.31 4.23 -11.56
CA ARG A 233 -5.50 3.37 -11.69
C ARG A 233 -6.04 2.90 -10.32
N HIS A 234 -6.13 3.82 -9.36
CA HIS A 234 -6.53 3.57 -7.97
C HIS A 234 -5.55 2.71 -7.13
N GLN A 235 -4.36 2.43 -7.66
CA GLN A 235 -3.29 1.79 -6.92
C GLN A 235 -2.33 2.86 -6.38
N LYS A 236 -2.13 2.90 -5.07
CA LYS A 236 -1.17 3.79 -4.39
C LYS A 236 0.25 3.46 -4.86
N VAL A 237 1.09 4.47 -5.08
CA VAL A 237 2.49 4.31 -5.53
C VAL A 237 3.45 5.12 -4.67
N VAL A 238 3.04 6.33 -4.27
CA VAL A 238 3.79 7.16 -3.32
C VAL A 238 2.86 7.57 -2.20
N GLU A 239 3.31 7.36 -0.98
CA GLU A 239 2.59 7.71 0.24
C GLU A 239 3.47 8.59 1.15
N GLU A 240 2.86 9.51 1.88
CA GLU A 240 3.55 10.35 2.84
C GLU A 240 2.80 10.47 4.18
N ALA A 241 3.54 10.70 5.24
CA ALA A 241 3.02 11.01 6.57
C ALA A 241 3.91 12.05 7.27
N PRO A 242 3.29 13.08 7.90
CA PRO A 242 1.88 13.46 7.82
C PRO A 242 1.52 14.06 6.46
N SER A 243 0.21 14.25 6.18
CA SER A 243 -0.23 14.99 4.99
C SER A 243 0.18 16.46 5.10
N PHE A 244 0.68 17.01 3.98
CA PHE A 244 1.14 18.39 3.89
C PHE A 244 -0.01 19.42 4.00
N VAL A 245 -1.24 19.01 3.63
CA VAL A 245 -2.38 19.95 3.55
C VAL A 245 -3.25 20.00 4.79
N LEU A 246 -3.16 19.02 5.71
CA LEU A 246 -4.01 19.00 6.87
C LEU A 246 -3.56 19.99 7.94
N THR A 247 -4.52 20.83 8.39
CA THR A 247 -4.34 21.63 9.59
C THR A 247 -4.47 20.75 10.86
N PRO A 248 -3.96 21.20 12.02
CA PRO A 248 -4.13 20.47 13.28
C PRO A 248 -5.59 20.15 13.59
N GLU A 249 -6.51 21.09 13.32
CA GLU A 249 -7.94 20.97 13.61
C GLU A 249 -8.59 19.89 12.74
N ILE A 250 -8.28 19.86 11.43
CA ILE A 250 -8.82 18.86 10.50
C ILE A 250 -8.25 17.48 10.86
N ARG A 251 -6.95 17.40 11.16
CA ARG A 251 -6.29 16.16 11.59
C ARG A 251 -6.97 15.58 12.83
N GLU A 252 -7.26 16.39 13.81
CA GLU A 252 -7.95 15.95 15.04
C GLU A 252 -9.38 15.51 14.75
N ALA A 253 -10.12 16.25 13.92
CA ALA A 253 -11.47 15.90 13.52
C ALA A 253 -11.51 14.55 12.77
N MET A 254 -10.63 14.35 11.80
CA MET A 254 -10.51 13.09 11.06
C MET A 254 -10.09 11.94 11.98
N GLY A 255 -9.11 12.18 12.86
CA GLY A 255 -8.65 11.20 13.85
C GLY A 255 -9.77 10.73 14.77
N LYS A 256 -10.58 11.68 15.29
CA LYS A 256 -11.75 11.36 16.10
C LYS A 256 -12.78 10.55 15.30
N CYS A 257 -13.09 10.95 14.08
CA CYS A 257 -13.99 10.20 13.21
C CYS A 257 -13.50 8.76 12.99
N ALA A 258 -12.20 8.57 12.73
CA ALA A 258 -11.63 7.25 12.53
C ALA A 258 -11.72 6.36 13.79
N VAL A 259 -11.48 6.93 14.97
CA VAL A 259 -11.67 6.24 16.26
C VAL A 259 -13.13 5.87 16.46
N ASP A 260 -14.07 6.74 16.14
CA ASP A 260 -15.50 6.49 16.28
C ASP A 260 -15.99 5.39 15.31
N VAL A 261 -15.47 5.36 14.05
CA VAL A 261 -15.70 4.24 13.10
C VAL A 261 -15.21 2.93 13.71
N ALA A 262 -13.98 2.90 14.23
CA ALA A 262 -13.42 1.70 14.84
C ALA A 262 -14.20 1.23 16.07
N ARG A 263 -14.68 2.16 16.91
CA ARG A 263 -15.55 1.86 18.07
C ARG A 263 -16.88 1.24 17.67
N SER A 264 -17.46 1.66 16.54
CA SER A 264 -18.76 1.17 16.07
C SER A 264 -18.80 -0.34 15.85
N VAL A 265 -17.64 -0.97 15.69
CA VAL A 265 -17.47 -2.41 15.44
C VAL A 265 -16.59 -3.11 16.49
N ASN A 266 -16.29 -2.44 17.61
CA ASN A 266 -15.38 -2.97 18.65
C ASN A 266 -14.05 -3.46 18.04
N TYR A 267 -13.43 -2.61 17.20
CA TYR A 267 -12.25 -2.97 16.43
C TYR A 267 -11.04 -3.28 17.29
N THR A 268 -10.31 -4.32 16.94
CA THR A 268 -9.05 -4.72 17.59
C THR A 268 -7.94 -4.93 16.56
N GLY A 269 -6.70 -4.62 16.94
CA GLY A 269 -5.55 -4.65 16.05
C GLY A 269 -5.40 -3.36 15.24
N ALA A 270 -4.50 -3.40 14.25
CA ALA A 270 -4.28 -2.28 13.34
C ALA A 270 -5.32 -2.26 12.22
N GLY A 271 -5.90 -1.11 11.96
CA GLY A 271 -6.84 -0.85 10.88
C GLY A 271 -6.66 0.54 10.32
N THR A 272 -7.26 0.82 9.18
CA THR A 272 -7.14 2.13 8.53
C THR A 272 -8.50 2.60 8.05
N VAL A 273 -8.84 3.83 8.39
CA VAL A 273 -10.06 4.49 7.91
C VAL A 273 -9.68 5.45 6.80
N GLU A 274 -10.21 5.21 5.61
CA GLU A 274 -9.93 5.99 4.41
C GLU A 274 -10.99 7.07 4.20
N PHE A 275 -10.51 8.26 3.80
CA PHE A 275 -11.33 9.43 3.52
C PHE A 275 -10.96 10.05 2.18
N ILE A 276 -11.94 10.67 1.54
CA ILE A 276 -11.73 11.63 0.46
C ILE A 276 -11.77 13.02 1.07
N LEU A 277 -10.76 13.83 0.77
CA LEU A 277 -10.69 15.24 1.13
C LEU A 277 -10.87 16.07 -0.14
N ASP A 278 -11.79 17.03 -0.15
CA ASP A 278 -12.01 17.91 -1.28
C ASP A 278 -11.10 19.17 -1.25
N ASP A 279 -11.23 20.03 -2.25
CA ASP A 279 -10.45 21.26 -2.40
C ASP A 279 -10.76 22.34 -1.33
N LYS A 280 -11.88 22.18 -0.59
CA LYS A 280 -12.24 23.04 0.54
C LYS A 280 -11.79 22.47 1.88
N LEU A 281 -11.10 21.33 1.84
CA LEU A 281 -10.68 20.55 3.00
C LEU A 281 -11.84 19.93 3.78
N ASP A 282 -13.01 19.77 3.14
CA ASP A 282 -14.08 18.93 3.66
C ASP A 282 -13.73 17.46 3.44
N PHE A 283 -13.86 16.63 4.47
CA PHE A 283 -13.51 15.22 4.37
C PHE A 283 -14.74 14.31 4.49
N PHE A 284 -14.70 13.19 3.77
CA PHE A 284 -15.80 12.24 3.68
C PHE A 284 -15.29 10.82 3.83
N PHE A 285 -15.96 10.02 4.65
CA PHE A 285 -15.65 8.61 4.83
C PHE A 285 -15.78 7.85 3.51
N LEU A 286 -14.77 7.04 3.21
CA LEU A 286 -14.76 6.16 2.05
C LEU A 286 -14.99 4.70 2.45
N GLU A 287 -14.06 4.15 3.24
CA GLU A 287 -14.09 2.77 3.72
C GLU A 287 -13.18 2.56 4.92
N MET A 288 -13.23 1.39 5.54
CA MET A 288 -12.27 0.96 6.54
C MET A 288 -11.61 -0.34 6.09
N ASN A 289 -10.29 -0.33 6.00
CA ASN A 289 -9.48 -1.53 5.78
C ASN A 289 -9.21 -2.20 7.13
N THR A 290 -9.67 -3.44 7.26
CA THR A 290 -9.61 -4.20 8.52
C THR A 290 -8.32 -5.01 8.66
N ARG A 291 -7.21 -4.41 8.30
CA ARG A 291 -5.87 -5.03 8.28
C ARG A 291 -4.77 -3.98 8.40
N LEU A 292 -3.55 -4.44 8.57
CA LEU A 292 -2.37 -3.62 8.33
C LEU A 292 -2.30 -3.24 6.84
N GLN A 293 -1.89 -2.02 6.53
CA GLN A 293 -1.70 -1.59 5.14
C GLN A 293 -0.23 -1.66 4.70
N VAL A 294 0.00 -1.62 3.37
CA VAL A 294 1.35 -1.64 2.78
C VAL A 294 2.17 -0.50 3.34
N GLU A 295 1.61 0.69 3.37
CA GLU A 295 2.18 1.99 3.73
C GLU A 295 2.29 2.26 5.25
N HIS A 296 2.09 1.22 6.09
CA HIS A 296 2.27 1.37 7.54
C HIS A 296 3.65 1.92 7.98
N PRO A 297 4.75 1.69 7.24
CA PRO A 297 6.07 2.18 7.64
C PRO A 297 6.16 3.68 7.82
N VAL A 298 5.44 4.49 7.02
CA VAL A 298 5.50 5.96 7.18
C VAL A 298 4.87 6.41 8.49
N THR A 299 3.79 5.75 8.94
CA THR A 299 3.20 5.98 10.27
C THR A 299 4.15 5.56 11.37
N GLU A 300 4.80 4.41 11.26
CA GLU A 300 5.78 3.93 12.24
C GLU A 300 6.93 4.92 12.43
N LEU A 301 7.44 5.49 11.34
CA LEU A 301 8.56 6.42 11.39
C LEU A 301 8.21 7.75 12.05
N ILE A 302 7.01 8.28 11.83
CA ILE A 302 6.61 9.56 12.43
C ILE A 302 6.11 9.44 13.87
N THR A 303 5.74 8.21 14.32
CA THR A 303 5.21 7.98 15.67
C THR A 303 6.17 7.23 16.59
N GLY A 304 7.13 6.49 16.02
CA GLY A 304 7.99 5.59 16.78
C GLY A 304 7.33 4.29 17.24
N ILE A 305 6.10 3.99 16.76
CA ILE A 305 5.32 2.80 17.14
C ILE A 305 5.51 1.70 16.08
N ASP A 306 5.97 0.52 16.48
CA ASP A 306 6.00 -0.67 15.62
C ASP A 306 4.61 -1.34 15.61
N LEU A 307 3.86 -1.12 14.54
CA LEU A 307 2.48 -1.60 14.40
C LEU A 307 2.37 -3.13 14.43
N VAL A 308 3.35 -3.84 13.90
CA VAL A 308 3.33 -5.31 13.92
C VAL A 308 3.53 -5.84 15.34
N LYS A 309 4.43 -5.23 16.12
CA LYS A 309 4.59 -5.59 17.53
C LYS A 309 3.33 -5.30 18.33
N GLU A 310 2.68 -4.17 18.08
CA GLU A 310 1.42 -3.84 18.75
C GLU A 310 0.30 -4.82 18.36
N GLN A 311 0.17 -5.21 17.08
CA GLN A 311 -0.79 -6.24 16.68
C GLN A 311 -0.57 -7.56 17.45
N ILE A 312 0.69 -7.98 17.61
CA ILE A 312 1.03 -9.20 18.36
C ILE A 312 0.70 -9.05 19.85
N ARG A 313 0.97 -7.88 20.47
CA ARG A 313 0.63 -7.60 21.88
C ARG A 313 -0.86 -7.63 22.10
N VAL A 314 -1.62 -6.93 21.27
CA VAL A 314 -3.09 -6.94 21.31
C VAL A 314 -3.64 -8.35 21.17
N ALA A 315 -3.12 -9.14 20.25
CA ALA A 315 -3.54 -10.54 20.06
C ALA A 315 -3.18 -11.46 21.25
N ARG A 316 -2.24 -11.05 22.12
CA ARG A 316 -1.96 -11.69 23.39
C ARG A 316 -2.91 -11.27 24.52
N GLY A 317 -3.80 -10.31 24.25
CA GLY A 317 -4.69 -9.71 25.25
C GLY A 317 -4.04 -8.61 26.08
N GLU A 318 -2.89 -8.08 25.65
CA GLU A 318 -2.23 -6.94 26.31
C GLU A 318 -2.99 -5.63 25.97
N ALA A 319 -3.12 -4.74 26.95
CA ALA A 319 -3.62 -3.40 26.71
C ALA A 319 -2.56 -2.54 26.00
N LEU A 320 -3.01 -1.51 25.27
CA LEU A 320 -2.11 -0.52 24.69
C LEU A 320 -1.27 0.12 25.79
N SER A 321 0.04 0.23 25.56
CA SER A 321 0.98 0.79 26.53
C SER A 321 1.04 2.33 26.51
N PHE A 322 0.28 2.97 25.63
CA PHE A 322 0.20 4.41 25.41
C PHE A 322 -1.25 4.85 25.18
N LYS A 323 -1.50 6.12 25.37
CA LYS A 323 -2.78 6.78 25.14
C LYS A 323 -2.65 7.78 24.00
N GLN A 324 -3.78 8.35 23.53
CA GLN A 324 -3.79 9.33 22.45
C GLN A 324 -2.91 10.55 22.75
N GLU A 325 -2.93 11.04 24.00
CA GLU A 325 -2.15 12.20 24.43
C GLU A 325 -0.62 11.97 24.44
N ASP A 326 -0.17 10.73 24.44
CA ASP A 326 1.26 10.37 24.41
C ASP A 326 1.82 10.41 22.97
N LEU A 327 0.94 10.32 21.97
CA LEU A 327 1.32 10.24 20.57
C LEU A 327 1.64 11.63 20.00
N LYS A 328 2.74 11.72 19.27
CA LYS A 328 3.19 12.97 18.62
C LYS A 328 3.80 12.66 17.26
N ILE A 329 3.51 13.53 16.30
CA ILE A 329 4.18 13.50 15.00
C ILE A 329 5.63 14.00 15.18
N GLN A 330 6.59 13.22 14.69
CA GLN A 330 8.00 13.60 14.65
C GLN A 330 8.49 13.47 13.20
N GLY A 331 8.98 14.57 12.65
CA GLY A 331 9.51 14.60 11.29
C GLY A 331 8.48 14.31 10.20
N HIS A 332 8.95 13.77 9.10
CA HIS A 332 8.15 13.44 7.92
C HIS A 332 8.70 12.17 7.26
N ALA A 333 7.84 11.30 6.79
CA ALA A 333 8.21 10.07 6.10
C ALA A 333 7.52 9.96 4.74
N LEU A 334 8.24 9.34 3.79
CA LEU A 334 7.77 9.03 2.44
C LEU A 334 7.97 7.55 2.19
N GLU A 335 7.04 6.92 1.49
CA GLU A 335 7.18 5.58 0.95
C GLU A 335 7.01 5.61 -0.57
N LEU A 336 7.87 4.90 -1.28
CA LEU A 336 7.74 4.59 -2.70
C LEU A 336 7.63 3.07 -2.83
N ARG A 337 6.57 2.61 -3.46
CA ARG A 337 6.43 1.19 -3.82
C ARG A 337 7.26 0.88 -5.06
N VAL A 338 8.24 0.00 -4.90
CA VAL A 338 9.10 -0.44 -5.98
C VAL A 338 8.51 -1.69 -6.62
N TYR A 339 7.85 -1.50 -7.77
CA TYR A 339 7.26 -2.57 -8.56
C TYR A 339 8.16 -2.97 -9.73
N ALA A 340 8.12 -4.24 -10.13
CA ALA A 340 8.64 -4.73 -11.39
C ALA A 340 7.66 -4.37 -12.52
N GLU A 341 7.63 -3.11 -12.90
CA GLU A 341 6.74 -2.53 -13.91
C GLU A 341 7.50 -1.50 -14.74
N ASP A 342 7.12 -1.36 -16.00
CA ASP A 342 7.69 -0.39 -16.94
C ASP A 342 6.83 0.87 -17.03
N PRO A 343 7.22 1.98 -16.39
CA PRO A 343 6.50 3.24 -16.46
C PRO A 343 6.43 3.85 -17.86
N ALA A 344 7.47 3.63 -18.69
CA ALA A 344 7.50 4.12 -20.07
C ALA A 344 6.51 3.35 -20.95
N ASN A 345 6.16 2.13 -20.58
CA ASN A 345 5.23 1.28 -21.31
C ASN A 345 3.93 1.05 -20.51
N ASN A 346 3.32 2.16 -20.06
CA ASN A 346 2.03 2.18 -19.36
C ASN A 346 1.99 1.28 -18.11
N PHE A 347 3.13 1.13 -17.42
CA PHE A 347 3.30 0.32 -16.22
C PHE A 347 2.92 -1.17 -16.43
N LEU A 348 3.26 -1.73 -17.58
CA LEU A 348 3.12 -3.17 -17.76
C LEU A 348 4.09 -3.91 -16.83
N PRO A 349 3.65 -5.02 -16.22
CA PRO A 349 4.54 -5.86 -15.41
C PRO A 349 5.74 -6.33 -16.24
N ASP A 350 6.92 -6.23 -15.67
CA ASP A 350 8.17 -6.71 -16.24
C ASP A 350 8.68 -7.89 -15.41
N ILE A 351 8.62 -9.09 -15.98
CA ILE A 351 9.06 -10.33 -15.34
C ILE A 351 10.48 -10.66 -15.78
N GLY A 352 11.31 -11.07 -14.85
CA GLY A 352 12.68 -11.45 -15.15
C GLY A 352 13.46 -11.79 -13.89
N THR A 353 14.77 -11.92 -14.06
CA THR A 353 15.69 -12.20 -12.95
C THR A 353 16.40 -10.93 -12.52
N LEU A 354 16.46 -10.67 -11.22
CA LEU A 354 17.23 -9.58 -10.63
C LEU A 354 18.74 -9.86 -10.80
N GLN A 355 19.32 -9.36 -11.89
CA GLN A 355 20.75 -9.57 -12.18
C GLN A 355 21.63 -8.81 -11.20
N THR A 356 21.26 -7.57 -10.88
CA THR A 356 21.85 -6.77 -9.82
C THR A 356 20.73 -6.26 -8.92
N TYR A 357 20.95 -6.34 -7.61
CA TYR A 357 20.01 -5.82 -6.61
C TYR A 357 20.81 -5.24 -5.45
N ILE A 358 21.00 -3.92 -5.46
CA ILE A 358 21.75 -3.19 -4.44
C ILE A 358 20.84 -2.12 -3.84
N THR A 359 20.44 -2.33 -2.61
CA THR A 359 19.55 -1.41 -1.89
C THR A 359 20.30 -0.17 -1.38
N PRO A 360 19.65 1.01 -1.38
CA PRO A 360 20.22 2.23 -0.83
C PRO A 360 20.42 2.09 0.69
N LYS A 361 21.38 2.85 1.22
CA LYS A 361 21.75 2.84 2.65
C LYS A 361 21.88 4.27 3.18
N GLY A 362 22.13 4.36 4.48
CA GLY A 362 22.45 5.62 5.15
C GLY A 362 21.31 6.17 6.01
N PRO A 363 21.51 7.32 6.65
CA PRO A 363 20.56 7.87 7.60
C PRO A 363 19.19 8.14 6.99
N GLY A 364 18.13 7.73 7.71
CA GLY A 364 16.75 7.97 7.31
C GLY A 364 16.29 7.18 6.09
N VAL A 365 16.95 6.07 5.74
CA VAL A 365 16.54 5.15 4.67
C VAL A 365 16.21 3.79 5.26
N ARG A 366 15.02 3.27 4.91
CA ARG A 366 14.54 1.92 5.21
C ARG A 366 14.09 1.27 3.91
N VAL A 367 14.45 0.02 3.72
CA VAL A 367 13.97 -0.82 2.62
C VAL A 367 13.31 -2.06 3.22
N ASP A 368 12.02 -2.23 2.97
CA ASP A 368 11.31 -3.46 3.27
C ASP A 368 11.19 -4.24 1.97
N ASP A 369 11.97 -5.31 1.81
CA ASP A 369 12.09 -6.09 0.59
C ASP A 369 11.76 -7.57 0.80
N GLY A 370 11.38 -8.22 -0.31
CA GLY A 370 11.10 -9.66 -0.35
C GLY A 370 12.00 -10.44 -1.30
N PHE A 371 12.97 -9.76 -1.93
CA PHE A 371 13.82 -10.31 -2.98
C PHE A 371 15.31 -10.00 -2.73
N GLU A 372 16.17 -10.76 -3.41
CA GLU A 372 17.61 -10.53 -3.47
C GLU A 372 18.15 -10.79 -4.89
N GLN A 373 19.39 -10.43 -5.12
CA GLN A 373 20.06 -10.67 -6.40
C GLN A 373 20.02 -12.15 -6.78
N GLY A 374 19.71 -12.44 -8.04
CA GLY A 374 19.60 -13.77 -8.62
C GLY A 374 18.18 -14.37 -8.52
N MET A 375 17.25 -13.73 -7.80
CA MET A 375 15.85 -14.20 -7.74
C MET A 375 15.05 -13.76 -8.96
N GLU A 376 14.11 -14.61 -9.37
CA GLU A 376 13.13 -14.34 -10.42
C GLU A 376 11.85 -13.73 -9.84
N ILE A 377 11.26 -12.76 -10.56
CA ILE A 377 9.97 -12.17 -10.20
C ILE A 377 8.85 -13.09 -10.71
N PRO A 378 8.07 -13.72 -9.81
CA PRO A 378 7.03 -14.67 -10.21
C PRO A 378 5.80 -13.96 -10.80
N ILE A 379 5.24 -14.54 -11.86
CA ILE A 379 4.03 -14.04 -12.53
C ILE A 379 2.73 -14.27 -11.75
N TYR A 380 2.78 -15.03 -10.67
CA TYR A 380 1.59 -15.50 -9.93
C TYR A 380 1.09 -14.52 -8.88
N TYR A 381 1.89 -13.50 -8.55
CA TYR A 381 1.66 -12.60 -7.43
C TYR A 381 1.87 -11.14 -7.84
N ASP A 382 1.56 -10.24 -6.91
CA ASP A 382 1.84 -8.83 -7.07
C ASP A 382 3.34 -8.59 -7.38
N PRO A 383 3.68 -7.75 -8.39
CA PRO A 383 5.05 -7.52 -8.82
C PRO A 383 5.84 -6.59 -7.90
N MET A 384 5.35 -6.30 -6.69
CA MET A 384 6.06 -5.45 -5.73
C MET A 384 7.33 -6.15 -5.23
N ILE A 385 8.49 -5.54 -5.50
CA ILE A 385 9.81 -6.02 -5.11
C ILE A 385 10.12 -5.59 -3.68
N ALA A 386 9.89 -4.31 -3.41
CA ALA A 386 10.23 -3.67 -2.15
C ALA A 386 9.39 -2.41 -1.91
N LYS A 387 9.45 -1.91 -0.68
CA LYS A 387 9.08 -0.55 -0.33
C LYS A 387 10.34 0.21 0.03
N LEU A 388 10.55 1.35 -0.62
CA LEU A 388 11.60 2.28 -0.28
C LEU A 388 11.01 3.38 0.60
N ILE A 389 11.48 3.48 1.83
CA ILE A 389 10.95 4.44 2.80
C ILE A 389 12.06 5.39 3.23
N THR A 390 11.73 6.68 3.27
CA THR A 390 12.66 7.69 3.78
C THR A 390 12.01 8.52 4.88
N TYR A 391 12.84 8.99 5.80
CA TYR A 391 12.44 9.82 6.93
C TYR A 391 13.35 11.03 7.02
N GLY A 392 12.79 12.21 7.22
CA GLY A 392 13.48 13.47 7.43
C GLY A 392 12.92 14.23 8.64
N LYS A 393 13.66 15.25 9.10
CA LYS A 393 13.16 16.17 10.13
C LYS A 393 11.92 16.96 9.68
N ASP A 394 11.81 17.13 8.35
CA ASP A 394 10.72 17.79 7.65
C ASP A 394 10.50 17.14 6.28
N ARG A 395 9.46 17.57 5.55
CA ARG A 395 9.08 17.05 4.23
C ARG A 395 10.19 17.23 3.19
N THR A 396 10.84 18.36 3.18
CA THR A 396 11.92 18.68 2.23
C THR A 396 13.07 17.70 2.39
N GLU A 397 13.54 17.48 3.61
CA GLU A 397 14.62 16.51 3.88
C GLU A 397 14.21 15.07 3.54
N ALA A 398 12.93 14.69 3.77
CA ALA A 398 12.43 13.38 3.39
C ALA A 398 12.44 13.18 1.87
N ILE A 399 12.04 14.20 1.08
CA ILE A 399 12.09 14.20 -0.39
C ILE A 399 13.55 14.12 -0.89
N GLU A 400 14.45 14.94 -0.36
CA GLU A 400 15.87 14.92 -0.73
C GLU A 400 16.50 13.54 -0.47
N ARG A 401 16.15 12.91 0.66
CA ARG A 401 16.60 11.55 0.98
C ARG A 401 15.99 10.52 0.03
N MET A 402 14.73 10.66 -0.37
CA MET A 402 14.10 9.77 -1.34
C MET A 402 14.79 9.85 -2.70
N ILE A 403 15.08 11.07 -3.17
CA ILE A 403 15.82 11.29 -4.40
C ILE A 403 17.19 10.59 -4.35
N ARG A 404 17.98 10.83 -3.31
CA ARG A 404 19.28 10.19 -3.11
C ARG A 404 19.14 8.66 -3.04
N ALA A 405 18.15 8.17 -2.32
CA ALA A 405 17.95 6.73 -2.15
C ALA A 405 17.54 6.06 -3.48
N ILE A 406 16.74 6.71 -4.31
CA ILE A 406 16.40 6.22 -5.65
C ILE A 406 17.67 6.19 -6.53
N ASP A 407 18.48 7.25 -6.51
CA ASP A 407 19.71 7.34 -7.32
C ASP A 407 20.77 6.30 -6.91
N GLU A 408 20.76 5.86 -5.64
CA GLU A 408 21.62 4.79 -5.11
C GLU A 408 21.05 3.37 -5.29
N TYR A 409 19.77 3.22 -5.67
CA TYR A 409 19.11 1.92 -5.78
C TYR A 409 19.37 1.30 -7.14
N ILE A 410 20.22 0.29 -7.19
CA ILE A 410 20.63 -0.35 -8.45
C ILE A 410 19.87 -1.67 -8.62
N ILE A 411 18.96 -1.69 -9.58
CA ILE A 411 18.21 -2.88 -10.00
C ILE A 411 18.44 -3.06 -11.50
N THR A 412 18.89 -4.24 -11.91
CA THR A 412 19.06 -4.59 -13.32
C THR A 412 18.47 -5.97 -13.62
N GLY A 413 18.16 -6.21 -14.90
CA GLY A 413 17.51 -7.44 -15.36
C GLY A 413 15.99 -7.32 -15.50
N ILE A 414 15.43 -6.28 -14.94
CA ILE A 414 14.02 -5.88 -15.06
C ILE A 414 13.88 -4.36 -15.03
N THR A 415 12.77 -3.86 -15.51
CA THR A 415 12.36 -2.45 -15.37
C THR A 415 11.57 -2.26 -14.05
N THR A 416 11.66 -1.08 -13.44
CA THR A 416 11.00 -0.80 -12.18
C THR A 416 10.35 0.58 -12.15
N THR A 417 9.52 0.82 -11.13
CA THR A 417 8.88 2.13 -10.87
C THR A 417 9.83 3.17 -10.28
N LEU A 418 11.12 2.88 -10.05
CA LEU A 418 12.08 3.84 -9.51
C LEU A 418 12.20 5.13 -10.35
N PRO A 419 12.29 5.08 -11.71
CA PRO A 419 12.32 6.30 -12.52
C PRO A 419 11.07 7.16 -12.38
N PHE A 420 9.90 6.53 -12.27
CA PHE A 420 8.65 7.23 -11.98
C PHE A 420 8.68 7.89 -10.59
N GLY A 421 9.17 7.18 -9.58
CA GLY A 421 9.37 7.75 -8.23
C GLY A 421 10.28 8.97 -8.26
N ARG A 422 11.38 8.90 -9.02
CA ARG A 422 12.31 10.02 -9.21
C ARG A 422 11.63 11.25 -9.84
N PHE A 423 10.78 10.99 -10.86
CA PHE A 423 9.97 12.03 -11.50
C PHE A 423 9.02 12.68 -10.49
N VAL A 424 8.27 11.91 -9.71
CA VAL A 424 7.33 12.42 -8.69
C VAL A 424 8.07 13.32 -7.70
N MET A 425 9.19 12.87 -7.15
CA MET A 425 9.97 13.62 -6.15
C MET A 425 10.54 14.94 -6.68
N GLY A 426 10.78 15.05 -7.98
CA GLY A 426 11.28 16.27 -8.63
C GLY A 426 10.18 17.20 -9.17
N HIS A 427 8.92 16.74 -9.23
CA HIS A 427 7.85 17.50 -9.85
C HIS A 427 7.32 18.62 -8.94
N GLU A 428 7.12 19.83 -9.49
CA GLU A 428 6.69 21.02 -8.73
C GLU A 428 5.37 20.80 -7.99
N ALA A 429 4.37 20.15 -8.62
CA ALA A 429 3.09 19.87 -7.98
C ALA A 429 3.26 19.02 -6.71
N PHE A 430 4.16 18.01 -6.73
CA PHE A 430 4.44 17.19 -5.55
C PHE A 430 5.24 17.96 -4.50
N THR A 431 6.31 18.63 -4.88
CA THR A 431 7.18 19.36 -3.94
C THR A 431 6.46 20.51 -3.25
N SER A 432 5.58 21.23 -3.97
CA SER A 432 4.74 22.30 -3.40
C SER A 432 3.55 21.77 -2.59
N GLY A 433 3.24 20.46 -2.66
CA GLY A 433 2.07 19.86 -2.03
C GLY A 433 0.75 20.13 -2.77
N ASN A 434 0.78 20.71 -3.95
CA ASN A 434 -0.42 21.04 -4.76
C ASN A 434 -0.71 19.92 -5.78
N PHE A 435 -1.20 18.80 -5.30
CA PHE A 435 -1.57 17.63 -6.12
C PHE A 435 -2.81 16.93 -5.56
N ASP A 436 -3.40 16.06 -6.36
CA ASP A 436 -4.56 15.24 -6.03
C ASP A 436 -4.40 13.82 -6.60
N THR A 437 -5.46 13.01 -6.56
CA THR A 437 -5.43 11.63 -7.07
C THR A 437 -5.26 11.55 -8.60
N HIS A 438 -5.36 12.66 -9.31
CA HIS A 438 -5.12 12.76 -10.75
C HIS A 438 -3.67 13.07 -11.10
N PHE A 439 -2.74 13.11 -10.13
CA PHE A 439 -1.34 13.47 -10.36
C PHE A 439 -0.74 12.75 -11.57
N VAL A 440 -0.86 11.43 -11.64
CA VAL A 440 -0.30 10.65 -12.75
C VAL A 440 -0.94 11.03 -14.08
N LYS A 441 -2.27 11.18 -14.12
CA LYS A 441 -3.02 11.54 -15.33
C LYS A 441 -2.66 12.94 -15.82
N ASN A 442 -2.43 13.88 -14.90
CA ASN A 442 -2.24 15.29 -15.24
C ASN A 442 -0.79 15.64 -15.60
N TYR A 443 0.18 14.96 -15.01
CA TYR A 443 1.58 15.39 -15.05
C TYR A 443 2.55 14.36 -15.63
N PHE A 444 2.20 13.08 -15.65
CA PHE A 444 3.12 12.03 -16.09
C PHE A 444 2.84 11.60 -17.53
N THR A 445 3.88 11.62 -18.36
CA THR A 445 3.92 10.95 -19.66
C THR A 445 5.20 10.14 -19.77
N PRO A 446 5.26 9.10 -20.62
CA PRO A 446 6.49 8.32 -20.84
C PRO A 446 7.71 9.18 -21.16
N GLU A 447 7.53 10.26 -21.93
CA GLU A 447 8.57 11.20 -22.33
C GLU A 447 9.16 11.95 -21.13
N SER A 448 8.41 12.06 -20.03
CA SER A 448 8.88 12.69 -18.78
C SER A 448 10.04 11.91 -18.13
N LEU A 449 10.27 10.65 -18.54
CA LEU A 449 11.38 9.82 -18.09
C LEU A 449 12.61 9.91 -18.99
N GLU A 450 12.47 10.53 -20.17
CA GLU A 450 13.59 10.75 -21.06
C GLU A 450 14.52 11.82 -20.46
N THR A 451 15.51 11.38 -19.71
CA THR A 451 16.63 12.26 -19.36
C THR A 451 17.41 12.50 -20.64
N GLY A 452 17.44 13.73 -21.12
CA GLY A 452 18.19 14.13 -22.30
C GLY A 452 19.71 13.99 -22.09
N ASN A 453 20.19 12.80 -21.89
CA ASN A 453 21.60 12.47 -21.79
C ASN A 453 22.16 12.23 -23.20
N GLU A 454 22.04 13.26 -24.07
CA GLU A 454 22.71 13.24 -25.39
C GLU A 454 24.19 12.90 -25.28
N THR A 455 24.85 13.32 -24.20
CA THR A 455 26.26 13.04 -23.94
C THR A 455 26.52 11.56 -23.63
N GLU A 456 25.66 10.91 -22.81
CA GLU A 456 25.78 9.48 -22.50
C GLU A 456 25.41 8.61 -23.70
N ALA A 457 24.38 8.99 -24.44
CA ALA A 457 24.01 8.33 -25.70
C ALA A 457 25.14 8.43 -26.73
N LEU A 458 25.81 9.59 -26.83
CA LEU A 458 26.95 9.78 -27.70
C LEU A 458 28.16 8.93 -27.27
N ILE A 459 28.44 8.88 -25.95
CA ILE A 459 29.49 8.03 -25.39
C ILE A 459 29.20 6.54 -25.66
N ALA A 460 27.96 6.09 -25.40
CA ALA A 460 27.54 4.73 -25.67
C ALA A 460 27.65 4.38 -27.16
N ALA A 461 27.24 5.28 -28.05
CA ALA A 461 27.36 5.12 -29.50
C ALA A 461 28.86 5.01 -29.94
N LEU A 462 29.74 5.85 -29.41
CA LEU A 462 31.17 5.81 -29.68
C LEU A 462 31.85 4.53 -29.17
N VAL A 463 31.43 4.04 -28.00
CA VAL A 463 31.90 2.76 -27.43
C VAL A 463 31.44 1.59 -28.30
N MET A 464 30.16 1.57 -28.70
CA MET A 464 29.63 0.54 -29.61
C MET A 464 30.29 0.57 -30.97
N GLU A 465 30.51 1.74 -31.56
CA GLU A 465 31.23 1.88 -32.82
C GLU A 465 32.67 1.28 -32.74
N LYS A 466 33.40 1.55 -31.66
CA LYS A 466 34.73 0.98 -31.41
C LYS A 466 34.70 -0.52 -31.21
N LEU A 467 33.71 -1.05 -30.51
CA LEU A 467 33.52 -2.49 -30.28
C LEU A 467 33.19 -3.22 -31.60
N LEU A 468 32.29 -2.66 -32.39
CA LEU A 468 31.84 -3.22 -33.67
C LEU A 468 32.97 -3.12 -34.75
N ALA A 469 33.80 -2.08 -34.70
CA ALA A 469 34.94 -1.92 -35.62
C ALA A 469 36.08 -2.91 -35.38
N GLY A 470 36.00 -3.81 -34.43
CA GLY A 470 36.92 -4.91 -34.21
C GLY A 470 38.40 -4.52 -33.93
N LYS A 471 38.64 -3.23 -33.64
CA LYS A 471 39.96 -2.78 -33.25
C LYS A 471 40.24 -3.16 -31.78
N LYS A 472 41.16 -4.13 -31.59
CA LYS A 472 41.78 -4.35 -30.27
C LYS A 472 42.36 -3.03 -29.80
N VAL A 473 41.75 -2.43 -28.77
CA VAL A 473 42.38 -1.33 -28.04
C VAL A 473 43.59 -1.92 -27.34
N SER A 474 44.80 -1.66 -27.84
CA SER A 474 46.00 -1.90 -27.05
C SER A 474 45.90 -0.92 -25.87
N VAL A 475 45.66 -1.45 -24.71
CA VAL A 475 45.81 -0.68 -23.45
C VAL A 475 47.32 -0.36 -23.41
N ALA A 476 47.66 0.89 -23.72
CA ALA A 476 49.01 1.38 -23.42
C ALA A 476 49.12 1.28 -21.87
N GLU A 477 50.07 0.46 -21.42
CA GLU A 477 50.48 0.48 -20.02
C GLU A 477 50.98 1.89 -19.69
N THR A 478 50.11 2.73 -19.25
CA THR A 478 50.45 4.03 -18.66
C THR A 478 50.90 3.79 -17.24
N ALA A 479 52.15 4.08 -17.04
CA ALA A 479 52.92 4.28 -15.83
C ALA A 479 52.09 4.32 -14.51
N VAL A 480 52.55 3.43 -13.61
CA VAL A 480 52.61 3.62 -12.14
C VAL A 480 51.59 4.59 -11.58
N ALA A 481 50.46 4.05 -11.17
CA ALA A 481 49.57 4.78 -10.30
C ALA A 481 50.33 5.20 -9.03
N ALA A 482 50.44 6.49 -8.82
CA ALA A 482 50.92 7.02 -7.54
C ALA A 482 50.03 6.39 -6.44
N GLU A 483 50.67 5.65 -5.53
CA GLU A 483 49.98 5.09 -4.37
C GLU A 483 49.16 6.22 -3.69
N SER A 484 47.86 6.01 -3.55
CA SER A 484 47.01 6.98 -2.86
C SER A 484 47.53 7.19 -1.43
N ASN A 485 47.46 8.40 -0.94
CA ASN A 485 47.86 8.71 0.44
C ASN A 485 47.17 7.80 1.48
N TRP A 486 46.05 7.20 1.12
CA TRP A 486 45.29 6.25 1.95
C TRP A 486 46.01 4.89 2.08
N VAL A 487 46.72 4.44 1.04
CA VAL A 487 47.53 3.20 1.07
C VAL A 487 48.85 3.42 1.81
N ARG A 488 49.47 4.62 1.67
CA ARG A 488 50.72 4.97 2.38
C ARG A 488 50.56 4.99 3.90
N ASN A 489 49.44 5.37 4.45
CA ASN A 489 49.22 5.51 5.88
C ASN A 489 48.80 4.22 6.62
N ARG A 490 48.80 3.08 5.93
CA ARG A 490 48.45 1.76 6.49
C ARG A 490 49.61 0.76 6.58
N LYS A 491 50.85 1.21 6.31
CA LYS A 491 52.07 0.39 6.58
C LYS A 491 52.67 0.73 7.94
#